data_29356ee17c4ccc756182482c9037885a
#
_entry.id   29356ee17c4ccc756182482c9037885a
#
_cell.length_a   1.000
_cell.length_b   1.000
_cell.length_c   1.000
_cell.angle_alpha   90.00
_cell.angle_beta   90.00
_cell.angle_gamma   90.00
#
_symmetry.space_group_name_H-M   'P 1'
#
loop_
_entity.id
_entity.type
_entity.pdbx_description
1 polymer ?
#
loop_
_entity_poly.entity_id
_entity_poly.type
_entity_poly.pdbx_seq_one_letter_code
_entity_poly.pdbx_strand_id
1 'polypeptide(L)'
;MLFRSLIADRRRFENGVCTYDPLTRLTELFEGVSSRDARSAGPSLADLPVEERLKQHIIDGERMGLETALQEGLERYQPLEIVNTFLLDGMKVVGELFGSGQMQLPFVLQSAETMKSAVAFLEPHMEKSEGQSSAKARFLIATVKGDVHDIGKNLVDIILTNNGYEVINLEIGRAHV
;
A
#
# COMPACT_ATOMS: atom_id res chain seq x y z
N MET A 1 -10.67 12.94 25.94
CA MET A 1 -10.72 12.36 27.30
C MET A 1 -11.10 10.86 27.29
N LEU A 2 -12.01 10.42 26.43
CA LEU A 2 -12.54 9.04 26.39
C LEU A 2 -11.45 7.96 26.23
N PHE A 3 -10.52 8.11 25.28
CA PHE A 3 -9.42 7.17 25.07
C PHE A 3 -8.50 6.98 26.28
N ARG A 4 -8.22 8.07 27.03
CA ARG A 4 -7.45 7.96 28.28
C ARG A 4 -8.20 7.15 29.34
N SER A 5 -9.52 7.28 29.41
CA SER A 5 -10.36 6.54 30.34
C SER A 5 -10.43 5.06 29.97
N LEU A 6 -10.42 4.74 28.67
CA LEU A 6 -10.40 3.38 28.16
C LEU A 6 -9.07 2.68 28.49
N ILE A 7 -7.93 3.32 28.16
CA ILE A 7 -6.58 2.77 28.42
C ILE A 7 -6.32 2.59 29.93
N ALA A 8 -6.83 3.51 30.75
CA ALA A 8 -6.65 3.47 32.20
C ALA A 8 -7.73 2.65 32.93
N ASP A 9 -8.60 1.94 32.21
CA ASP A 9 -9.72 1.14 32.73
C ASP A 9 -10.54 1.88 33.79
N ARG A 10 -10.91 3.15 33.53
CA ARG A 10 -11.62 4.03 34.47
C ARG A 10 -13.11 3.73 34.50
N ARG A 11 -13.46 2.48 34.78
CA ARG A 11 -14.85 2.10 35.07
C ARG A 11 -15.27 2.67 36.42
N ARG A 12 -16.54 3.04 36.58
CA ARG A 12 -17.13 3.47 37.85
C ARG A 12 -18.19 2.49 38.30
N PHE A 13 -18.16 2.20 39.56
CA PHE A 13 -19.10 1.27 40.17
C PHE A 13 -19.79 1.99 41.35
N GLU A 14 -21.10 1.86 41.44
CA GLU A 14 -21.90 2.29 42.58
C GLU A 14 -22.74 1.08 43.08
N ASN A 15 -22.64 0.77 44.32
CA ASN A 15 -23.32 -0.39 44.94
C ASN A 15 -23.08 -1.73 44.20
N GLY A 16 -21.88 -1.93 43.65
CA GLY A 16 -21.53 -3.14 42.89
C GLY A 16 -22.04 -3.16 41.44
N VAL A 17 -22.75 -2.11 40.97
CA VAL A 17 -23.23 -1.99 39.62
C VAL A 17 -22.32 -1.04 38.87
N CYS A 18 -21.90 -1.41 37.62
CA CYS A 18 -21.10 -0.54 36.76
C CYS A 18 -21.98 0.60 36.22
N THR A 19 -21.70 1.82 36.68
CA THR A 19 -22.44 3.02 36.29
C THR A 19 -21.79 3.78 35.12
N TYR A 20 -20.52 3.50 34.85
CA TYR A 20 -19.79 4.05 33.71
C TYR A 20 -18.73 3.07 33.22
N ASP A 21 -18.84 2.69 31.96
CA ASP A 21 -17.85 1.91 31.24
C ASP A 21 -17.39 2.70 30.01
N PRO A 22 -16.10 3.10 29.94
CA PRO A 22 -15.57 3.84 28.81
C PRO A 22 -15.60 3.03 27.49
N LEU A 23 -15.62 1.69 27.56
CA LEU A 23 -15.74 0.84 26.37
C LEU A 23 -17.16 0.90 25.80
N THR A 24 -18.17 0.73 26.65
CA THR A 24 -19.58 0.86 26.24
C THR A 24 -19.84 2.26 25.66
N ARG A 25 -19.31 3.29 26.29
CA ARG A 25 -19.45 4.66 25.80
C ARG A 25 -18.74 4.88 24.47
N LEU A 26 -17.63 4.21 24.23
CA LEU A 26 -16.94 4.26 22.94
C LEU A 26 -17.75 3.54 21.86
N THR A 27 -18.26 2.34 22.13
CA THR A 27 -19.09 1.59 21.18
C THR A 27 -20.36 2.33 20.79
N GLU A 28 -21.03 2.96 21.76
CA GLU A 28 -22.22 3.80 21.50
C GLU A 28 -21.94 4.97 20.54
N LEU A 29 -20.74 5.56 20.59
CA LEU A 29 -20.35 6.65 19.69
C LEU A 29 -20.15 6.16 18.24
N PHE A 30 -19.86 4.88 18.05
CA PHE A 30 -19.67 4.26 16.75
C PHE A 30 -20.85 3.37 16.34
N GLU A 31 -21.91 3.32 17.15
CA GLU A 31 -23.15 2.61 16.84
C GLU A 31 -23.80 3.30 15.64
N GLY A 32 -23.91 2.58 14.53
CA GLY A 32 -24.43 3.10 13.27
C GLY A 32 -23.38 3.73 12.34
N VAL A 33 -22.13 3.88 12.77
CA VAL A 33 -21.04 4.27 11.89
C VAL A 33 -20.45 3.02 11.26
N SER A 34 -20.85 2.73 10.03
CA SER A 34 -20.20 1.69 9.24
C SER A 34 -18.80 2.19 8.82
N SER A 35 -17.82 1.32 8.83
CA SER A 35 -16.49 1.63 8.29
C SER A 35 -16.53 2.03 6.80
N ARG A 36 -17.64 1.73 6.11
CA ARG A 36 -17.97 2.20 4.76
C ARG A 36 -18.39 3.68 4.77
N ASP A 37 -19.17 4.13 5.76
CA ASP A 37 -19.69 5.50 5.82
C ASP A 37 -18.59 6.53 6.13
N ALA A 38 -17.57 6.13 6.87
CA ALA A 38 -16.40 6.98 7.15
C ALA A 38 -15.50 7.18 5.91
N ARG A 39 -15.56 6.25 4.93
CA ARG A 39 -14.83 6.33 3.65
C ARG A 39 -15.66 6.94 2.51
N SER A 40 -16.98 7.00 2.66
CA SER A 40 -17.92 7.44 1.62
C SER A 40 -18.13 8.95 1.51
N ALA A 41 -17.30 9.76 2.15
CA ALA A 41 -17.34 11.23 2.00
C ALA A 41 -16.69 11.74 0.70
N GLY A 42 -16.15 10.84 -0.14
CA GLY A 42 -15.60 11.12 -1.47
C GLY A 42 -16.42 10.48 -2.60
N PRO A 43 -16.19 10.87 -3.86
CA PRO A 43 -16.77 10.18 -5.01
C PRO A 43 -16.42 8.68 -4.95
N SER A 44 -17.36 7.82 -5.32
CA SER A 44 -17.11 6.38 -5.40
C SER A 44 -15.90 6.12 -6.31
N LEU A 45 -14.99 5.24 -5.90
CA LEU A 45 -13.85 4.84 -6.76
C LEU A 45 -14.31 4.44 -8.17
N ALA A 46 -15.53 3.88 -8.29
CA ALA A 46 -16.10 3.48 -9.57
C ALA A 46 -16.45 4.67 -10.50
N ASP A 47 -16.64 5.87 -9.93
CA ASP A 47 -17.00 7.07 -10.70
C ASP A 47 -15.76 7.85 -11.19
N LEU A 48 -14.57 7.46 -10.76
CA LEU A 48 -13.31 8.08 -11.15
C LEU A 48 -12.81 7.52 -12.49
N PRO A 49 -12.09 8.33 -13.30
CA PRO A 49 -11.33 7.84 -14.44
C PRO A 49 -10.35 6.72 -13.99
N VAL A 50 -10.05 5.79 -14.90
CA VAL A 50 -9.20 4.63 -14.58
C VAL A 50 -7.83 5.02 -14.04
N GLU A 51 -7.27 6.11 -14.53
CA GLU A 51 -5.99 6.69 -14.12
C GLU A 51 -6.00 7.09 -12.64
N GLU A 52 -7.02 7.85 -12.23
CA GLU A 52 -7.19 8.28 -10.84
C GLU A 52 -7.59 7.12 -9.94
N ARG A 53 -8.36 6.18 -10.46
CA ARG A 53 -8.77 4.98 -9.73
C ARG A 53 -7.58 4.10 -9.39
N LEU A 54 -6.68 3.86 -10.34
CA LEU A 54 -5.43 3.13 -10.13
C LEU A 54 -4.55 3.80 -9.08
N LYS A 55 -4.39 5.11 -9.17
CA LYS A 55 -3.65 5.91 -8.20
C LYS A 55 -4.26 5.82 -6.80
N GLN A 56 -5.59 5.94 -6.70
CA GLN A 56 -6.30 5.90 -5.42
C GLN A 56 -6.21 4.53 -4.76
N HIS A 57 -6.27 3.42 -5.53
CA HIS A 57 -6.04 2.07 -5.01
C HIS A 57 -4.69 1.95 -4.30
N ILE A 58 -3.64 2.58 -4.83
CA ILE A 58 -2.32 2.59 -4.20
C ILE A 58 -2.32 3.45 -2.94
N ILE A 59 -2.91 4.66 -2.98
CA ILE A 59 -2.92 5.58 -1.84
C ILE A 59 -3.68 4.97 -0.66
N ASP A 60 -4.84 4.37 -0.92
CA ASP A 60 -5.69 3.76 0.12
C ASP A 60 -5.20 2.35 0.52
N GLY A 61 -4.30 1.75 -0.25
CA GLY A 61 -3.88 0.37 -0.07
C GLY A 61 -5.01 -0.65 -0.33
N GLU A 62 -6.03 -0.28 -1.11
CA GLU A 62 -7.23 -1.10 -1.35
C GLU A 62 -7.01 -2.05 -2.52
N ARG A 63 -7.15 -3.36 -2.27
CA ARG A 63 -7.01 -4.38 -3.32
C ARG A 63 -8.32 -4.75 -4.00
N MET A 64 -9.46 -4.50 -3.33
CA MET A 64 -10.76 -4.80 -3.93
C MET A 64 -11.01 -3.92 -5.14
N GLY A 65 -11.27 -4.55 -6.30
CA GLY A 65 -11.48 -3.84 -7.56
C GLY A 65 -10.20 -3.42 -8.29
N LEU A 66 -9.01 -3.60 -7.71
CA LEU A 66 -7.72 -3.26 -8.32
C LEU A 66 -7.51 -4.00 -9.66
N GLU A 67 -7.76 -5.31 -9.69
CA GLU A 67 -7.59 -6.12 -10.91
C GLU A 67 -8.52 -5.65 -12.04
N THR A 68 -9.76 -5.29 -11.70
CA THR A 68 -10.72 -4.74 -12.68
C THR A 68 -10.22 -3.40 -13.23
N ALA A 69 -9.70 -2.52 -12.37
CA ALA A 69 -9.14 -1.24 -12.78
C ALA A 69 -7.88 -1.42 -13.64
N LEU A 70 -7.02 -2.39 -13.30
CA LEU A 70 -5.83 -2.73 -14.09
C LEU A 70 -6.20 -3.29 -15.47
N GLN A 71 -7.21 -4.15 -15.53
CA GLN A 71 -7.69 -4.71 -16.80
C GLN A 71 -8.27 -3.63 -17.72
N GLU A 72 -9.07 -2.72 -17.19
CA GLU A 72 -9.55 -1.55 -17.92
C GLU A 72 -8.39 -0.62 -18.35
N GLY A 73 -7.38 -0.46 -17.50
CA GLY A 73 -6.18 0.30 -17.82
C GLY A 73 -5.39 -0.31 -18.99
N LEU A 74 -5.29 -1.65 -19.06
CA LEU A 74 -4.61 -2.37 -20.14
C LEU A 74 -5.30 -2.22 -21.52
N GLU A 75 -6.58 -1.86 -21.55
CA GLU A 75 -7.28 -1.58 -22.81
C GLU A 75 -6.81 -0.25 -23.45
N ARG A 76 -6.21 0.66 -22.66
CA ARG A 76 -5.86 2.01 -23.09
C ARG A 76 -4.36 2.31 -23.02
N TYR A 77 -3.66 1.66 -22.10
CA TYR A 77 -2.26 1.96 -21.77
C TYR A 77 -1.39 0.73 -21.81
N GLN A 78 -0.11 0.92 -22.11
CA GLN A 78 0.87 -0.15 -21.98
C GLN A 78 1.13 -0.48 -20.50
N PRO A 79 1.41 -1.76 -20.16
CA PRO A 79 1.64 -2.17 -18.78
C PRO A 79 2.71 -1.35 -18.04
N LEU A 80 3.83 -1.07 -18.71
CA LEU A 80 4.91 -0.23 -18.17
C LEU A 80 4.48 1.22 -17.93
N GLU A 81 3.60 1.75 -18.77
CA GLU A 81 3.06 3.09 -18.60
C GLU A 81 2.15 3.17 -17.38
N ILE A 82 1.31 2.14 -17.16
CA ILE A 82 0.47 2.03 -15.98
C ILE A 82 1.34 2.07 -14.71
N VAL A 83 2.41 1.27 -14.66
CA VAL A 83 3.32 1.24 -13.51
C VAL A 83 4.00 2.58 -13.30
N ASN A 84 4.63 3.12 -14.34
CA ASN A 84 5.51 4.29 -14.23
C ASN A 84 4.76 5.61 -14.05
N THR A 85 3.53 5.70 -14.57
CA THR A 85 2.75 6.95 -14.54
C THR A 85 1.73 6.94 -13.42
N PHE A 86 0.91 5.89 -13.32
CA PHE A 86 -0.23 5.92 -12.39
C PHE A 86 0.12 5.31 -11.03
N LEU A 87 0.72 4.11 -11.03
CA LEU A 87 0.99 3.42 -9.76
C LEU A 87 2.13 4.10 -8.98
N LEU A 88 3.21 4.49 -9.65
CA LEU A 88 4.32 5.21 -9.01
C LEU A 88 3.89 6.60 -8.51
N ASP A 89 3.00 7.29 -9.22
CA ASP A 89 2.46 8.58 -8.77
C ASP A 89 1.65 8.40 -7.48
N GLY A 90 0.86 7.31 -7.38
CA GLY A 90 0.19 6.93 -6.13
C GLY A 90 1.19 6.70 -4.99
N MET A 91 2.26 5.94 -5.22
CA MET A 91 3.31 5.70 -4.22
C MET A 91 4.07 6.98 -3.82
N LYS A 92 4.24 7.93 -4.74
CA LYS A 92 4.81 9.24 -4.43
C LYS A 92 3.95 10.00 -3.41
N VAL A 93 2.62 10.03 -3.64
CA VAL A 93 1.68 10.65 -2.67
C VAL A 93 1.74 9.95 -1.32
N VAL A 94 1.81 8.61 -1.28
CA VAL A 94 2.00 7.84 -0.04
C VAL A 94 3.28 8.27 0.68
N GLY A 95 4.38 8.44 -0.05
CA GLY A 95 5.65 8.91 0.49
C GLY A 95 5.56 10.33 1.07
N GLU A 96 4.86 11.24 0.40
CA GLU A 96 4.63 12.62 0.87
C GLU A 96 3.75 12.64 2.14
N LEU A 97 2.68 11.85 2.18
CA LEU A 97 1.81 11.71 3.35
C LEU A 97 2.55 11.11 4.55
N PHE A 98 3.42 10.11 4.31
CA PHE A 98 4.26 9.55 5.35
C PHE A 98 5.30 10.55 5.85
N GLY A 99 6.01 11.23 4.94
CA GLY A 99 7.02 12.22 5.28
C GLY A 99 6.46 13.43 6.04
N SER A 100 5.21 13.81 5.77
CA SER A 100 4.49 14.87 6.51
C SER A 100 3.84 14.39 7.83
N GLY A 101 3.93 13.09 8.14
CA GLY A 101 3.33 12.50 9.35
C GLY A 101 1.80 12.32 9.28
N GLN A 102 1.20 12.52 8.10
CA GLN A 102 -0.24 12.32 7.90
C GLN A 102 -0.62 10.85 7.70
N MET A 103 0.33 10.02 7.25
CA MET A 103 0.14 8.59 7.09
C MET A 103 1.09 7.82 8.01
N GLN A 104 0.60 6.77 8.66
CA GLN A 104 1.39 5.91 9.53
C GLN A 104 1.99 4.74 8.75
N LEU A 105 3.12 4.20 9.23
CA LEU A 105 3.85 3.10 8.60
C LEU A 105 2.98 1.89 8.19
N PRO A 106 2.02 1.39 8.98
CA PRO A 106 1.18 0.27 8.57
C PRO A 106 0.41 0.53 7.26
N PHE A 107 -0.03 1.75 7.02
CA PHE A 107 -0.73 2.11 5.78
C PHE A 107 0.23 2.19 4.58
N VAL A 108 1.46 2.66 4.80
CA VAL A 108 2.52 2.63 3.77
C VAL A 108 2.81 1.19 3.35
N LEU A 109 2.91 0.27 4.30
CA LEU A 109 3.10 -1.16 4.02
C LEU A 109 1.92 -1.74 3.23
N GLN A 110 0.71 -1.36 3.56
CA GLN A 110 -0.51 -1.77 2.84
C GLN A 110 -0.48 -1.26 1.39
N SER A 111 -0.11 0.00 1.17
CA SER A 111 0.08 0.58 -0.17
C SER A 111 1.17 -0.15 -0.96
N ALA A 112 2.29 -0.47 -0.33
CA ALA A 112 3.38 -1.22 -0.95
C ALA A 112 2.96 -2.64 -1.37
N GLU A 113 2.18 -3.33 -0.53
CA GLU A 113 1.61 -4.64 -0.86
C GLU A 113 0.59 -4.56 -2.00
N THR A 114 -0.20 -3.50 -2.08
CA THR A 114 -1.13 -3.24 -3.19
C THR A 114 -0.36 -2.98 -4.48
N MET A 115 0.70 -2.17 -4.42
CA MET A 115 1.61 -1.94 -5.53
C MET A 115 2.23 -3.25 -6.04
N LYS A 116 2.72 -4.10 -5.14
CA LYS A 116 3.27 -5.41 -5.50
C LYS A 116 2.25 -6.30 -6.19
N SER A 117 1.01 -6.32 -5.70
CA SER A 117 -0.09 -7.08 -6.33
C SER A 117 -0.42 -6.57 -7.73
N ALA A 118 -0.43 -5.23 -7.92
CA ALA A 118 -0.67 -4.60 -9.21
C ALA A 118 0.42 -4.96 -10.23
N VAL A 119 1.69 -4.88 -9.82
CA VAL A 119 2.81 -5.22 -10.71
C VAL A 119 2.81 -6.71 -11.06
N ALA A 120 2.53 -7.60 -10.10
CA ALA A 120 2.42 -9.03 -10.36
C ALA A 120 1.28 -9.36 -11.34
N PHE A 121 0.18 -8.61 -11.32
CA PHE A 121 -0.91 -8.74 -12.29
C PHE A 121 -0.49 -8.26 -13.70
N LEU A 122 0.28 -7.18 -13.78
CA LEU A 122 0.74 -6.60 -15.05
C LEU A 122 1.90 -7.38 -15.69
N GLU A 123 2.71 -8.09 -14.90
CA GLU A 123 3.90 -8.79 -15.35
C GLU A 123 3.66 -9.73 -16.55
N PRO A 124 2.60 -10.58 -16.59
CA PRO A 124 2.31 -11.43 -17.75
C PRO A 124 1.95 -10.67 -19.02
N HIS A 125 1.49 -9.41 -18.88
CA HIS A 125 1.09 -8.54 -19.98
C HIS A 125 2.25 -7.66 -20.47
N MET A 126 3.36 -7.63 -19.75
CA MET A 126 4.57 -6.98 -20.19
C MET A 126 5.19 -7.85 -21.28
N GLU A 127 5.19 -7.37 -22.53
CA GLU A 127 5.94 -8.02 -23.58
C GLU A 127 7.40 -8.11 -23.13
N LYS A 128 7.90 -9.32 -22.99
CA LYS A 128 9.34 -9.54 -22.99
C LYS A 128 9.78 -9.00 -24.33
N SER A 129 10.43 -7.85 -24.34
CA SER A 129 11.04 -7.30 -25.53
C SER A 129 12.09 -8.29 -26.01
N GLU A 130 11.69 -9.24 -26.84
CA GLU A 130 12.57 -10.22 -27.48
C GLU A 130 13.51 -9.56 -28.49
N GLY A 131 13.94 -8.35 -28.23
CA GLY A 131 14.77 -7.57 -29.14
C GLY A 131 15.87 -6.76 -28.48
N GLN A 132 15.89 -6.63 -27.16
CA GLN A 132 17.00 -5.95 -26.49
C GLN A 132 17.63 -6.86 -25.44
N SER A 133 18.48 -7.75 -25.89
CA SER A 133 19.31 -8.63 -25.06
C SER A 133 20.49 -7.93 -24.39
N SER A 134 20.42 -6.63 -24.20
CA SER A 134 21.34 -5.90 -23.33
C SER A 134 20.54 -5.18 -22.28
N ALA A 135 20.52 -5.74 -21.05
CA ALA A 135 20.08 -4.99 -19.89
C ALA A 135 20.79 -3.62 -19.88
N LYS A 136 20.04 -2.55 -19.60
CA LYS A 136 20.60 -1.17 -19.56
C LYS A 136 21.80 -1.09 -18.61
N ALA A 137 21.72 -1.79 -17.49
CA ALA A 137 22.79 -1.96 -16.52
C ALA A 137 22.42 -3.11 -15.56
N ARG A 138 23.39 -3.55 -14.75
CA ARG A 138 23.19 -4.53 -13.68
C ARG A 138 23.15 -3.81 -12.34
N PHE A 139 22.16 -4.16 -11.51
CA PHE A 139 22.05 -3.71 -10.14
C PHE A 139 22.16 -4.90 -9.19
N LEU A 140 23.06 -4.78 -8.22
CA LEU A 140 23.14 -5.71 -7.11
C LEU A 140 22.44 -5.09 -5.91
N ILE A 141 21.38 -5.73 -5.43
CA ILE A 141 20.65 -5.27 -4.23
C ILE A 141 20.72 -6.34 -3.15
N ALA A 142 20.92 -5.91 -1.91
CA ALA A 142 20.99 -6.79 -0.76
C ALA A 142 20.45 -6.08 0.48
N THR A 143 19.90 -6.84 1.42
CA THR A 143 19.55 -6.34 2.74
C THR A 143 20.76 -6.47 3.65
N VAL A 144 21.09 -5.42 4.39
CA VAL A 144 22.21 -5.44 5.34
C VAL A 144 21.84 -6.33 6.53
N LYS A 145 22.79 -7.11 7.04
CA LYS A 145 22.58 -7.96 8.22
C LYS A 145 22.06 -7.13 9.41
N GLY A 146 20.90 -7.53 9.92
CA GLY A 146 20.21 -6.85 11.02
C GLY A 146 19.12 -5.86 10.57
N ASP A 147 19.02 -5.57 9.28
CA ASP A 147 17.89 -4.84 8.72
C ASP A 147 16.80 -5.82 8.27
N VAL A 148 15.56 -5.55 8.70
CA VAL A 148 14.38 -6.37 8.36
C VAL A 148 13.51 -5.73 7.27
N HIS A 149 14.01 -4.70 6.57
CA HIS A 149 13.24 -3.92 5.60
C HIS A 149 13.27 -4.52 4.18
N ASP A 150 12.94 -5.81 4.05
CA ASP A 150 12.89 -6.49 2.76
C ASP A 150 11.84 -5.91 1.78
N ILE A 151 10.80 -5.26 2.32
CA ILE A 151 9.72 -4.70 1.49
C ILE A 151 10.26 -3.59 0.59
N GLY A 152 11.07 -2.70 1.11
CA GLY A 152 11.69 -1.62 0.32
C GLY A 152 12.60 -2.16 -0.77
N LYS A 153 13.41 -3.18 -0.46
CA LYS A 153 14.29 -3.84 -1.41
C LYS A 153 13.50 -4.50 -2.55
N ASN A 154 12.43 -5.23 -2.22
CA ASN A 154 11.60 -5.91 -3.20
C ASN A 154 10.88 -4.92 -4.13
N LEU A 155 10.45 -3.77 -3.61
CA LEU A 155 9.87 -2.71 -4.43
C LEU A 155 10.90 -2.12 -5.41
N VAL A 156 12.12 -1.87 -4.96
CA VAL A 156 13.21 -1.38 -5.83
C VAL A 156 13.56 -2.41 -6.89
N ASP A 157 13.62 -3.71 -6.56
CA ASP A 157 13.83 -4.81 -7.49
C ASP A 157 12.78 -4.78 -8.61
N ILE A 158 11.52 -4.75 -8.23
CA ILE A 158 10.40 -4.71 -9.19
C ILE A 158 10.51 -3.50 -10.13
N ILE A 159 10.75 -2.31 -9.57
CA ILE A 159 10.85 -1.07 -10.36
C ILE A 159 12.03 -1.14 -11.33
N LEU A 160 13.20 -1.56 -10.89
CA LEU A 160 14.39 -1.64 -11.74
C LEU A 160 14.23 -2.68 -12.83
N THR A 161 13.75 -3.88 -12.48
CA THR A 161 13.50 -4.96 -13.44
C THR A 161 12.51 -4.52 -14.52
N ASN A 162 11.41 -3.88 -14.12
CA ASN A 162 10.41 -3.38 -15.06
C ASN A 162 10.91 -2.22 -15.95
N ASN A 163 11.94 -1.52 -15.52
CA ASN A 163 12.61 -0.49 -16.31
C ASN A 163 13.76 -1.03 -17.20
N GLY A 164 13.92 -2.34 -17.32
CA GLY A 164 14.87 -2.99 -18.22
C GLY A 164 16.28 -3.10 -17.64
N TYR A 165 16.42 -3.10 -16.32
CA TYR A 165 17.67 -3.40 -15.63
C TYR A 165 17.71 -4.86 -15.21
N GLU A 166 18.90 -5.47 -15.24
CA GLU A 166 19.13 -6.79 -14.65
C GLU A 166 19.38 -6.61 -13.15
N VAL A 167 18.46 -7.11 -12.31
CA VAL A 167 18.59 -7.02 -10.85
C VAL A 167 19.05 -8.35 -10.28
N ILE A 168 20.18 -8.31 -9.59
CA ILE A 168 20.68 -9.45 -8.82
C ILE A 168 20.31 -9.21 -7.37
N ASN A 169 19.22 -9.86 -6.93
CA ASN A 169 18.72 -9.75 -5.58
C ASN A 169 19.41 -10.78 -4.69
N LEU A 170 20.31 -10.30 -3.83
CA LEU A 170 20.90 -11.13 -2.79
C LEU A 170 19.95 -11.10 -1.60
N GLU A 171 19.45 -12.27 -1.22
CA GLU A 171 18.82 -12.44 0.08
C GLU A 171 19.80 -12.03 1.19
N ILE A 172 19.29 -11.81 2.42
CA ILE A 172 20.04 -11.32 3.58
C ILE A 172 21.48 -11.86 3.53
N GLY A 173 22.41 -10.95 3.26
CA GLY A 173 23.80 -11.32 3.03
C GLY A 173 24.36 -12.13 4.20
N ARG A 174 24.49 -13.43 4.02
CA ARG A 174 25.45 -14.19 4.79
C ARG A 174 26.83 -13.72 4.33
N ALA A 175 27.31 -12.64 4.95
CA ALA A 175 28.72 -12.37 4.90
C ALA A 175 29.41 -13.57 5.58
N HIS A 176 29.85 -14.51 4.79
CA HIS A 176 30.85 -15.44 5.24
C HIS A 176 32.13 -14.63 5.45
N VAL A 177 32.45 -14.41 6.72
CA VAL A 177 33.81 -14.08 7.14
C VAL A 177 34.60 -15.35 7.11
#